data_4946a70507ef9f5ad7301bc7834bcdf4
#
_entry.id   4946a70507ef9f5ad7301bc7834bcdf4
#
_cell.length_a   1.000
_cell.length_b   1.000
_cell.length_c   1.000
_cell.angle_alpha   90.00
_cell.angle_beta   90.00
_cell.angle_gamma   90.00
#
_symmetry.space_group_name_H-M   'P 1'
#
loop_
_entity.id
_entity.type
_entity.pdbx_description
1 polymer ?
#
loop_
_entity_poly.entity_id
_entity_poly.type
_entity_poly.pdbx_seq_one_letter_code
_entity_poly.pdbx_strand_id
1 'polypeptide(L)'
;SDFDNVYTSDFKIQSDQVSLSRLDGADMPIASNYPTNSTTEYQSCMTFQNANASALAIEGVYFVPHTDTALNELAGAEIFINAYQWDDAWVDLDDPAYQFDPATNDAFQNLNLITFGTHYPSSNDDVDDVAFAGFDTPFQMNDNTRYLFCLQTFESATISFGYDGNIDYDGNEGIIRQPVAPVHVDGMWYAAGWAGSSAASIALKTFDPAAIGLGEDELIEGSAFPNPATDKVTVSIDANGVASLQVVDLTGKVAMNSSITLVNGSADIDMSSLESGVYVFSVTLENGQASQFNVVKK
;
A
#
# COMPACT_ATOMS: atom_id res chain seq x y z
N SER A 1 13.49 29.27 -14.98
CA SER A 1 12.36 28.78 -15.11
C SER A 1 12.28 27.42 -15.17
N ASP A 2 11.87 26.91 -15.02
CA ASP A 2 11.15 26.20 -15.56
C ASP A 2 11.42 24.92 -15.56
N PHE A 3 10.96 24.50 -14.91
CA PHE A 3 10.52 23.22 -14.96
C PHE A 3 10.15 22.98 -16.35
N ASP A 4 10.83 22.20 -16.96
CA ASP A 4 10.50 21.67 -18.21
C ASP A 4 9.18 20.91 -18.13
N ASN A 5 8.27 21.24 -17.29
CA ASN A 5 7.00 20.58 -17.08
C ASN A 5 7.06 19.06 -17.22
N VAL A 6 8.24 18.51 -17.01
CA VAL A 6 8.51 17.10 -17.14
C VAL A 6 8.54 16.53 -15.74
N TYR A 7 7.50 15.81 -15.42
CA TYR A 7 7.46 15.00 -14.23
C TYR A 7 8.31 13.76 -14.50
N THR A 8 9.57 13.77 -14.11
CA THR A 8 10.36 12.55 -14.15
C THR A 8 9.82 11.60 -13.09
N SER A 9 9.88 10.31 -13.37
CA SER A 9 9.48 9.23 -12.45
C SER A 9 10.27 9.21 -11.13
N ASP A 10 11.14 10.18 -10.91
CA ASP A 10 11.72 10.46 -9.61
C ASP A 10 10.64 11.08 -8.72
N PHE A 11 9.67 10.24 -8.37
CA PHE A 11 8.70 10.56 -7.34
C PHE A 11 9.48 11.00 -6.11
N LYS A 12 9.05 12.10 -5.49
CA LYS A 12 9.64 12.52 -4.23
C LYS A 12 9.32 11.44 -3.19
N ILE A 13 10.27 10.53 -2.98
CA ILE A 13 10.19 9.56 -1.90
C ILE A 13 10.63 10.28 -0.64
N GLN A 14 9.70 10.51 0.26
CA GLN A 14 9.97 10.91 1.63
C GLN A 14 9.98 9.67 2.52
N SER A 15 10.41 9.81 3.77
CA SER A 15 10.49 8.69 4.71
C SER A 15 9.15 7.99 4.97
N ASP A 16 8.03 8.64 4.67
CA ASP A 16 6.68 8.17 4.97
C ASP A 16 5.67 8.41 3.85
N GLN A 17 6.11 8.89 2.68
CA GLN A 17 5.21 9.21 1.58
C GLN A 17 5.88 9.10 0.21
N VAL A 18 5.15 8.58 -0.77
CA VAL A 18 5.48 8.61 -2.19
C VAL A 18 4.45 9.45 -2.93
N SER A 19 4.91 10.48 -3.61
CA SER A 19 4.07 11.32 -4.45
C SER A 19 3.88 10.69 -5.83
N LEU A 20 2.65 10.55 -6.27
CA LEU A 20 2.28 10.16 -7.63
C LEU A 20 1.86 11.35 -8.49
N SER A 21 1.50 12.46 -7.85
CA SER A 21 1.24 13.77 -8.46
C SER A 21 2.03 14.85 -7.71
N ARG A 22 1.93 16.12 -8.12
CA ARG A 22 2.61 17.19 -7.39
C ARG A 22 2.08 17.34 -5.98
N LEU A 23 2.98 17.75 -5.08
CA LEU A 23 2.68 18.08 -3.69
C LEU A 23 2.79 19.59 -3.47
N ASP A 24 2.06 20.08 -2.48
CA ASP A 24 2.17 21.45 -1.97
C ASP A 24 3.37 21.61 -1.01
N GLY A 25 3.48 22.79 -0.39
CA GLY A 25 4.53 23.08 0.60
C GLY A 25 4.40 22.31 1.91
N ALA A 26 3.29 21.63 2.14
CA ALA A 26 3.03 20.75 3.29
C ALA A 26 3.15 19.26 2.93
N ASP A 27 3.65 18.98 1.72
CA ASP A 27 3.82 17.64 1.18
C ASP A 27 2.48 16.87 0.98
N MET A 28 1.40 17.61 0.67
CA MET A 28 0.07 17.04 0.40
C MET A 28 -0.30 17.16 -1.09
N PRO A 29 -1.10 16.21 -1.65
CA PRO A 29 -1.53 16.27 -3.05
C PRO A 29 -2.23 17.59 -3.39
N ILE A 30 -1.86 18.18 -4.53
CA ILE A 30 -2.47 19.41 -5.03
C ILE A 30 -3.61 19.05 -5.96
N ALA A 31 -4.79 19.63 -5.74
CA ALA A 31 -5.88 19.61 -6.72
C ALA A 31 -6.08 21.01 -7.30
N SER A 32 -6.23 21.08 -8.60
CA SER A 32 -6.50 22.33 -9.32
C SER A 32 -7.71 22.25 -10.23
N ASN A 33 -8.22 21.07 -10.48
CA ASN A 33 -9.45 20.79 -11.20
C ASN A 33 -10.09 19.49 -10.71
N TYR A 34 -11.38 19.35 -11.00
CA TYR A 34 -12.21 18.24 -10.53
C TYR A 34 -13.05 17.73 -11.70
N PRO A 35 -12.52 16.84 -12.54
CA PRO A 35 -13.26 16.27 -13.65
C PRO A 35 -14.53 15.57 -13.16
N THR A 36 -15.66 15.93 -13.71
CA THR A 36 -16.95 15.32 -13.36
C THR A 36 -17.39 14.37 -14.45
N ASN A 37 -18.07 13.32 -14.06
CA ASN A 37 -18.66 12.35 -14.94
C ASN A 37 -20.14 12.18 -14.59
N SER A 38 -20.97 11.90 -15.56
CA SER A 38 -22.42 11.68 -15.36
C SER A 38 -22.79 10.19 -15.36
N THR A 39 -21.82 9.32 -15.23
CA THR A 39 -22.00 7.86 -15.18
C THR A 39 -22.21 7.34 -13.76
N THR A 40 -22.34 6.04 -13.60
CA THR A 40 -22.52 5.43 -12.29
C THR A 40 -21.19 5.10 -11.64
N GLU A 41 -20.29 4.43 -12.39
CA GLU A 41 -18.98 4.03 -11.89
C GLU A 41 -17.86 4.88 -12.48
N TYR A 42 -16.92 5.28 -11.64
CA TYR A 42 -15.75 6.01 -12.03
C TYR A 42 -14.55 5.62 -11.17
N GLN A 43 -13.42 5.31 -11.83
CA GLN A 43 -12.13 5.18 -11.18
C GLN A 43 -11.13 6.18 -11.75
N SER A 44 -10.44 6.87 -10.85
CA SER A 44 -9.35 7.79 -11.14
C SER A 44 -8.06 7.18 -10.64
N CYS A 45 -7.10 6.93 -11.51
CA CYS A 45 -5.93 6.15 -11.16
C CYS A 45 -4.61 6.90 -11.41
N MET A 46 -3.55 6.40 -10.78
CA MET A 46 -2.16 6.79 -11.04
C MET A 46 -1.30 5.54 -11.16
N THR A 47 -0.42 5.52 -12.16
CA THR A 47 0.54 4.44 -12.39
C THR A 47 1.79 4.67 -11.56
N PHE A 48 2.34 3.59 -10.99
CA PHE A 48 3.63 3.61 -10.30
C PHE A 48 4.48 2.40 -10.70
N GLN A 49 5.75 2.65 -10.97
CA GLN A 49 6.76 1.61 -11.14
C GLN A 49 8.12 2.15 -10.68
N ASN A 50 8.84 1.39 -9.88
CA ASN A 50 10.18 1.78 -9.43
C ASN A 50 11.06 0.55 -9.26
N ALA A 51 12.35 0.69 -9.58
CA ALA A 51 13.35 -0.38 -9.49
C ALA A 51 13.70 -0.78 -8.04
N ASN A 52 13.33 0.04 -7.06
CA ASN A 52 13.59 -0.18 -5.64
C ASN A 52 12.28 -0.13 -4.83
N ALA A 53 11.16 -0.48 -5.45
CA ALA A 53 9.84 -0.40 -4.81
C ALA A 53 9.72 -1.33 -3.60
N SER A 54 10.51 -2.41 -3.53
CA SER A 54 10.53 -3.34 -2.39
C SER A 54 10.97 -2.71 -1.06
N ALA A 55 11.62 -1.54 -1.12
CA ALA A 55 11.91 -0.75 0.08
C ALA A 55 10.68 -0.06 0.69
N LEU A 56 9.52 -0.13 0.03
CA LEU A 56 8.31 0.57 0.40
C LEU A 56 7.19 -0.42 0.72
N ALA A 57 6.57 -0.25 1.87
CA ALA A 57 5.28 -0.81 2.18
C ALA A 57 4.24 0.31 2.24
N ILE A 58 3.04 0.04 1.73
CA ILE A 58 1.99 1.02 1.55
C ILE A 58 0.87 0.80 2.57
N GLU A 59 0.57 1.86 3.33
CA GLU A 59 -0.52 1.85 4.32
C GLU A 59 -1.85 2.29 3.70
N GLY A 60 -1.81 3.26 2.79
CA GLY A 60 -3.01 3.85 2.20
C GLY A 60 -2.69 5.01 1.27
N VAL A 61 -3.70 5.79 0.95
CA VAL A 61 -3.68 6.83 -0.07
C VAL A 61 -4.15 8.16 0.50
N TYR A 62 -3.40 9.23 0.24
CA TYR A 62 -3.89 10.61 0.36
C TYR A 62 -4.50 11.05 -0.97
N PHE A 63 -5.64 11.72 -0.92
CA PHE A 63 -6.37 12.19 -2.10
C PHE A 63 -7.28 13.37 -1.76
N VAL A 64 -7.89 13.99 -2.77
CA VAL A 64 -8.80 15.13 -2.58
C VAL A 64 -10.18 14.75 -3.09
N PRO A 65 -11.17 14.49 -2.22
CA PRO A 65 -12.55 14.27 -2.61
C PRO A 65 -13.24 15.58 -2.98
N HIS A 66 -14.17 15.53 -3.92
CA HIS A 66 -14.93 16.68 -4.37
C HIS A 66 -16.40 16.35 -4.63
N THR A 67 -17.26 17.30 -4.34
CA THR A 67 -18.64 17.37 -4.81
C THR A 67 -18.99 18.82 -5.15
N ASP A 68 -19.95 19.02 -6.04
CA ASP A 68 -20.50 20.36 -6.22
C ASP A 68 -21.12 20.85 -4.89
N THR A 69 -20.61 21.96 -4.39
CA THR A 69 -21.06 22.54 -3.12
C THR A 69 -22.56 22.83 -3.07
N ALA A 70 -23.20 22.99 -4.24
CA ALA A 70 -24.64 23.15 -4.34
C ALA A 70 -25.42 21.86 -4.06
N LEU A 71 -24.78 20.68 -4.27
CA LEU A 71 -25.37 19.36 -4.00
C LEU A 71 -25.24 18.98 -2.53
N ASN A 72 -24.13 19.36 -1.88
CA ASN A 72 -23.85 19.08 -0.48
C ASN A 72 -23.95 17.57 -0.12
N GLU A 73 -23.39 16.72 -0.96
CA GLU A 73 -23.56 15.25 -0.91
C GLU A 73 -22.25 14.50 -0.60
N LEU A 74 -21.21 15.16 -0.08
CA LEU A 74 -19.94 14.49 0.21
C LEU A 74 -20.02 13.64 1.49
N ALA A 75 -20.68 14.13 2.53
CA ALA A 75 -20.76 13.43 3.82
C ALA A 75 -21.41 12.06 3.69
N GLY A 76 -20.68 11.01 4.06
CA GLY A 76 -21.13 9.62 4.00
C GLY A 76 -21.06 8.97 2.61
N ALA A 77 -20.58 9.68 1.59
CA ALA A 77 -20.30 9.10 0.27
C ALA A 77 -19.29 7.95 0.39
N GLU A 78 -19.51 6.88 -0.36
CA GLU A 78 -18.62 5.73 -0.34
C GLU A 78 -17.52 5.87 -1.39
N ILE A 79 -16.28 5.99 -0.91
CA ILE A 79 -15.08 6.13 -1.75
C ILE A 79 -14.18 4.92 -1.50
N PHE A 80 -13.90 4.15 -2.54
CA PHE A 80 -12.95 3.04 -2.49
C PHE A 80 -11.57 3.50 -2.93
N ILE A 81 -10.55 2.94 -2.30
CA ILE A 81 -9.17 2.98 -2.79
C ILE A 81 -8.77 1.57 -3.18
N ASN A 82 -8.22 1.41 -4.36
CA ASN A 82 -7.82 0.11 -4.89
C ASN A 82 -6.34 0.14 -5.28
N ALA A 83 -5.61 -0.92 -4.96
CA ALA A 83 -4.25 -1.15 -5.43
C ALA A 83 -4.22 -2.39 -6.32
N TYR A 84 -3.80 -2.22 -7.57
CA TYR A 84 -3.65 -3.32 -8.52
C TYR A 84 -2.19 -3.52 -8.88
N GLN A 85 -1.79 -4.77 -9.05
CA GLN A 85 -0.63 -5.14 -9.82
C GLN A 85 -1.05 -5.24 -11.30
N TRP A 86 -0.31 -4.59 -12.17
CA TRP A 86 -0.66 -4.49 -13.59
C TRP A 86 0.28 -5.32 -14.46
N ASP A 87 -0.13 -6.54 -14.76
CA ASP A 87 0.69 -7.59 -15.36
C ASP A 87 0.50 -7.76 -16.88
N ASP A 88 -0.11 -6.79 -17.56
CA ASP A 88 -0.20 -6.83 -19.01
C ASP A 88 1.20 -6.86 -19.64
N ALA A 89 1.35 -7.66 -20.69
CA ALA A 89 2.65 -8.04 -21.25
C ALA A 89 3.43 -6.91 -21.94
N TRP A 90 2.79 -5.78 -22.26
CA TRP A 90 3.45 -4.64 -22.86
C TRP A 90 4.45 -3.99 -21.86
N VAL A 91 5.55 -3.47 -22.39
CA VAL A 91 6.62 -2.86 -21.58
C VAL A 91 6.46 -1.35 -21.51
N ASP A 92 6.12 -0.73 -22.62
CA ASP A 92 5.92 0.71 -22.76
C ASP A 92 4.93 1.04 -23.89
N LEU A 93 4.63 2.32 -24.09
CA LEU A 93 3.68 2.81 -25.09
C LEU A 93 4.09 2.52 -26.55
N ASP A 94 5.37 2.26 -26.81
CA ASP A 94 5.87 1.89 -28.14
C ASP A 94 5.89 0.36 -28.35
N ASP A 95 5.58 -0.42 -27.34
CA ASP A 95 5.52 -1.88 -27.45
C ASP A 95 4.39 -2.27 -28.41
N PRO A 96 4.64 -3.11 -29.43
CA PRO A 96 3.57 -3.61 -30.29
C PRO A 96 2.46 -4.37 -29.57
N ALA A 97 2.74 -4.87 -28.36
CA ALA A 97 1.74 -5.50 -27.51
C ALA A 97 0.85 -4.49 -26.77
N TYR A 98 1.27 -3.21 -26.71
CA TYR A 98 0.43 -2.15 -26.17
C TYR A 98 -0.64 -1.78 -27.22
N GLN A 99 -1.85 -2.23 -26.99
CA GLN A 99 -3.00 -1.88 -27.80
C GLN A 99 -4.04 -1.25 -26.90
N PHE A 100 -4.28 0.02 -27.14
CA PHE A 100 -5.31 0.73 -26.42
C PHE A 100 -6.55 0.86 -27.29
N ASP A 101 -7.54 0.05 -26.99
CA ASP A 101 -8.90 0.19 -27.48
C ASP A 101 -9.86 0.18 -26.29
N PRO A 102 -10.56 1.29 -26.01
CA PRO A 102 -11.51 1.34 -24.90
C PRO A 102 -12.60 0.27 -24.96
N ALA A 103 -12.95 -0.17 -26.17
CA ALA A 103 -13.99 -1.16 -26.36
C ALA A 103 -13.55 -2.58 -25.97
N THR A 104 -12.24 -2.88 -26.04
CA THR A 104 -11.68 -4.20 -25.74
C THR A 104 -10.88 -4.21 -24.44
N ASN A 105 -10.46 -3.04 -23.93
CA ASN A 105 -9.61 -2.89 -22.75
C ASN A 105 -8.27 -3.67 -22.85
N ASP A 106 -7.70 -3.79 -24.04
CA ASP A 106 -6.57 -4.69 -24.32
C ASP A 106 -5.32 -4.39 -23.49
N ALA A 107 -5.12 -3.13 -23.08
CA ALA A 107 -4.00 -2.74 -22.21
C ALA A 107 -4.25 -2.98 -20.71
N PHE A 108 -5.43 -3.40 -20.32
CA PHE A 108 -5.88 -3.56 -18.91
C PHE A 108 -6.52 -4.92 -18.65
N GLN A 109 -6.05 -5.96 -19.34
CA GLN A 109 -6.60 -7.32 -19.19
C GLN A 109 -6.12 -8.05 -17.95
N ASN A 110 -4.92 -7.70 -17.46
CA ASN A 110 -4.25 -8.39 -16.36
C ASN A 110 -4.02 -7.43 -15.18
N LEU A 111 -5.12 -6.88 -14.67
CA LEU A 111 -5.14 -6.12 -13.42
C LEU A 111 -5.50 -7.07 -12.27
N ASN A 112 -4.54 -7.32 -11.39
CA ASN A 112 -4.72 -8.14 -10.21
C ASN A 112 -4.92 -7.25 -8.99
N LEU A 113 -6.11 -7.22 -8.41
CA LEU A 113 -6.37 -6.48 -7.17
C LEU A 113 -5.55 -7.09 -6.04
N ILE A 114 -4.68 -6.28 -5.43
CA ILE A 114 -3.83 -6.65 -4.29
C ILE A 114 -4.60 -6.43 -3.00
N THR A 115 -5.12 -5.21 -2.84
CA THR A 115 -5.85 -4.78 -1.66
C THR A 115 -6.77 -3.61 -2.01
N PHE A 116 -7.71 -3.35 -1.15
CA PHE A 116 -8.60 -2.19 -1.23
C PHE A 116 -8.79 -1.58 0.16
N GLY A 117 -9.45 -0.44 0.21
CA GLY A 117 -9.93 0.20 1.43
C GLY A 117 -11.13 1.06 1.11
N THR A 118 -11.84 1.52 2.14
CA THR A 118 -13.01 2.37 1.98
C THR A 118 -12.89 3.61 2.86
N HIS A 119 -13.29 4.74 2.32
CA HIS A 119 -13.34 6.02 3.02
C HIS A 119 -14.76 6.60 2.96
N TYR A 120 -15.20 7.12 4.08
CA TYR A 120 -16.46 7.84 4.21
C TYR A 120 -16.17 9.24 4.76
N PRO A 121 -16.25 10.30 3.95
CA PRO A 121 -16.10 11.66 4.45
C PRO A 121 -17.10 11.93 5.58
N SER A 122 -16.62 12.55 6.64
CA SER A 122 -17.44 12.77 7.85
C SER A 122 -18.32 14.00 7.77
N SER A 123 -17.97 14.94 6.89
CA SER A 123 -18.62 16.23 6.72
C SER A 123 -18.66 16.64 5.25
N ASN A 124 -19.66 17.45 4.90
CA ASN A 124 -19.66 18.14 3.62
C ASN A 124 -18.64 19.29 3.56
N ASP A 125 -18.10 19.69 4.71
CA ASP A 125 -17.02 20.69 4.78
C ASP A 125 -15.66 20.10 4.41
N ASP A 126 -15.55 18.76 4.29
CA ASP A 126 -14.33 18.03 3.86
C ASP A 126 -14.11 18.16 2.33
N VAL A 127 -14.98 18.88 1.61
CA VAL A 127 -14.86 19.11 0.16
C VAL A 127 -13.56 19.86 -0.15
N ASP A 128 -12.79 19.35 -1.13
CA ASP A 128 -11.50 19.90 -1.56
C ASP A 128 -10.37 19.83 -0.52
N ASP A 129 -10.62 19.26 0.65
CA ASP A 129 -9.59 19.00 1.64
C ASP A 129 -8.91 17.66 1.38
N VAL A 130 -7.64 17.56 1.76
CA VAL A 130 -6.91 16.28 1.62
C VAL A 130 -7.42 15.27 2.62
N ALA A 131 -7.91 14.15 2.11
CA ALA A 131 -8.33 13.00 2.89
C ALA A 131 -7.25 11.89 2.88
N PHE A 132 -7.25 11.05 3.90
CA PHE A 132 -6.49 9.81 3.95
C PHE A 132 -7.43 8.62 4.05
N ALA A 133 -7.18 7.59 3.23
CA ALA A 133 -7.82 6.30 3.34
C ALA A 133 -6.77 5.20 3.50
N GLY A 134 -6.93 4.34 4.51
CA GLY A 134 -6.09 3.16 4.72
C GLY A 134 -6.56 1.98 3.87
N PHE A 135 -5.62 1.17 3.39
CA PHE A 135 -5.94 -0.15 2.85
C PHE A 135 -6.33 -1.11 3.97
N ASP A 136 -7.28 -2.01 3.70
CA ASP A 136 -7.68 -3.06 4.64
C ASP A 136 -6.50 -3.95 5.03
N THR A 137 -5.60 -4.19 4.08
CA THR A 137 -4.34 -4.90 4.31
C THR A 137 -3.21 -4.09 3.67
N PRO A 138 -2.35 -3.45 4.48
CA PRO A 138 -1.11 -2.87 3.98
C PRO A 138 -0.24 -3.91 3.28
N PHE A 139 0.52 -3.51 2.27
CA PHE A 139 1.36 -4.44 1.51
C PHE A 139 2.70 -3.83 1.13
N GLN A 140 3.70 -4.70 0.96
CA GLN A 140 5.01 -4.34 0.42
C GLN A 140 4.99 -4.44 -1.09
N MET A 141 5.55 -3.46 -1.77
CA MET A 141 5.69 -3.51 -3.22
C MET A 141 6.89 -4.37 -3.64
N ASN A 142 6.86 -4.84 -4.89
CA ASN A 142 7.98 -5.56 -5.52
C ASN A 142 8.73 -4.63 -6.48
N ASP A 143 10.04 -4.84 -6.61
CA ASP A 143 10.89 -4.10 -7.54
C ASP A 143 10.42 -4.30 -8.98
N ASN A 144 10.52 -3.23 -9.78
CA ASN A 144 10.18 -3.21 -11.21
C ASN A 144 8.74 -3.67 -11.54
N THR A 145 7.89 -3.82 -10.55
CA THR A 145 6.49 -4.18 -10.74
C THR A 145 5.68 -2.93 -11.03
N ARG A 146 4.81 -3.00 -12.02
CA ARG A 146 3.89 -1.91 -12.36
C ARG A 146 2.64 -2.02 -11.52
N TYR A 147 2.32 -0.94 -10.82
CA TYR A 147 1.14 -0.80 -9.97
C TYR A 147 0.20 0.26 -10.51
N LEU A 148 -1.06 0.11 -10.21
CA LEU A 148 -2.09 1.09 -10.46
C LEU A 148 -2.84 1.36 -9.15
N PHE A 149 -2.81 2.61 -8.69
CA PHE A 149 -3.53 3.06 -7.51
C PHE A 149 -4.74 3.88 -7.93
N CYS A 150 -5.92 3.46 -7.54
CA CYS A 150 -7.18 4.02 -8.00
C CYS A 150 -8.07 4.50 -6.85
N LEU A 151 -8.71 5.63 -7.06
CA LEU A 151 -9.87 6.11 -6.31
C LEU A 151 -11.12 5.72 -7.09
N GLN A 152 -12.09 5.09 -6.44
CA GLN A 152 -13.31 4.64 -7.11
C GLN A 152 -14.55 5.13 -6.37
N THR A 153 -15.56 5.50 -7.12
CA THR A 153 -16.91 5.78 -6.61
C THR A 153 -17.96 5.17 -7.53
N PHE A 154 -19.08 4.77 -6.95
CA PHE A 154 -20.31 4.40 -7.66
C PHE A 154 -21.35 5.52 -7.63
N GLU A 155 -20.96 6.69 -7.16
CA GLU A 155 -21.76 7.91 -7.08
C GLU A 155 -21.16 9.01 -7.94
N SER A 156 -20.61 8.67 -9.11
CA SER A 156 -19.84 9.58 -9.95
C SER A 156 -20.64 10.74 -10.57
N ALA A 157 -21.94 10.71 -10.46
CA ALA A 157 -22.79 11.85 -10.82
C ALA A 157 -22.67 13.02 -9.84
N THR A 158 -22.24 12.76 -8.60
CA THR A 158 -22.16 13.75 -7.51
C THR A 158 -20.79 13.82 -6.88
N ILE A 159 -20.02 12.72 -6.89
CA ILE A 159 -18.70 12.62 -6.30
C ILE A 159 -17.63 12.56 -7.41
N SER A 160 -16.60 13.35 -7.27
CA SER A 160 -15.42 13.36 -8.12
C SER A 160 -14.14 13.48 -7.28
N PHE A 161 -12.99 13.45 -7.95
CA PHE A 161 -11.68 13.49 -7.28
C PHE A 161 -10.85 14.62 -7.85
N GLY A 162 -9.97 15.17 -7.00
CA GLY A 162 -9.04 16.21 -7.39
C GLY A 162 -7.99 15.73 -8.39
N TYR A 163 -7.64 16.61 -9.31
CA TYR A 163 -6.60 16.45 -10.31
C TYR A 163 -5.66 17.65 -10.28
N ASP A 164 -4.39 17.41 -10.47
CA ASP A 164 -3.42 18.45 -10.77
C ASP A 164 -3.34 18.64 -12.30
N GLY A 165 -3.79 19.80 -12.78
CA GLY A 165 -3.75 20.21 -14.19
C GLY A 165 -2.77 21.35 -14.46
N ASN A 166 -1.86 21.65 -13.54
CA ASN A 166 -0.95 22.80 -13.63
C ASN A 166 0.40 22.47 -14.26
N ILE A 167 0.66 21.21 -14.60
CA ILE A 167 1.84 20.77 -15.36
C ILE A 167 1.40 19.87 -16.52
N ASP A 168 2.29 19.74 -17.49
CA ASP A 168 2.07 18.87 -18.64
C ASP A 168 2.47 17.44 -18.30
N TYR A 169 1.49 16.63 -17.91
CA TYR A 169 1.71 15.21 -17.63
C TYR A 169 1.87 14.37 -18.90
N ASP A 170 1.43 14.86 -20.08
CA ASP A 170 1.67 14.22 -21.37
C ASP A 170 3.16 14.13 -21.71
N GLY A 171 3.90 15.19 -21.41
CA GLY A 171 5.34 15.18 -21.58
C GLY A 171 6.01 14.07 -20.78
N ASN A 172 5.46 13.73 -19.64
CA ASN A 172 5.93 12.64 -18.79
C ASN A 172 5.58 11.27 -19.35
N GLU A 173 4.37 11.08 -19.88
CA GLU A 173 3.98 9.84 -20.52
C GLU A 173 4.96 9.46 -21.62
N GLY A 174 5.41 10.45 -22.41
CA GLY A 174 6.43 10.25 -23.43
C GLY A 174 7.82 9.86 -22.88
N ILE A 175 8.12 10.20 -21.62
CA ILE A 175 9.38 9.87 -20.96
C ILE A 175 9.33 8.55 -20.22
N ILE A 176 8.35 8.37 -19.37
CA ILE A 176 8.16 7.12 -18.60
C ILE A 176 7.59 6.01 -19.46
N ARG A 177 7.01 6.38 -20.62
CA ARG A 177 6.48 5.48 -21.64
C ARG A 177 5.38 4.56 -21.13
N GLN A 178 4.58 5.05 -20.18
CA GLN A 178 3.44 4.36 -19.58
C GLN A 178 2.30 5.34 -19.36
N PRO A 179 1.04 4.88 -19.38
CA PRO A 179 -0.10 5.72 -19.02
C PRO A 179 0.09 6.28 -17.60
N VAL A 180 0.04 7.61 -17.46
CA VAL A 180 0.28 8.25 -16.15
C VAL A 180 -0.95 8.17 -15.26
N ALA A 181 -2.10 8.60 -15.77
CA ALA A 181 -3.32 8.74 -15.00
C ALA A 181 -4.54 8.15 -15.73
N PRO A 182 -4.56 6.82 -15.98
CA PRO A 182 -5.69 6.20 -16.65
C PRO A 182 -6.95 6.30 -15.81
N VAL A 183 -8.10 6.30 -16.46
CA VAL A 183 -9.42 6.28 -15.83
C VAL A 183 -10.24 5.10 -16.30
N HIS A 184 -11.10 4.61 -15.42
CA HIS A 184 -12.10 3.61 -15.76
C HIS A 184 -13.49 4.21 -15.58
N VAL A 185 -14.34 4.08 -16.60
CA VAL A 185 -15.68 4.66 -16.63
C VAL A 185 -16.64 3.61 -17.16
N ASP A 186 -17.60 3.19 -16.34
CA ASP A 186 -18.66 2.24 -16.71
C ASP A 186 -18.16 1.02 -17.50
N GLY A 187 -17.14 0.34 -16.99
CA GLY A 187 -16.59 -0.88 -17.59
C GLY A 187 -15.57 -0.65 -18.72
N MET A 188 -15.18 0.59 -19.00
CA MET A 188 -14.20 0.91 -20.05
C MET A 188 -13.00 1.66 -19.48
N TRP A 189 -11.79 1.22 -19.85
CA TRP A 189 -10.55 1.90 -19.52
C TRP A 189 -10.17 2.94 -20.57
N TYR A 190 -9.66 4.07 -20.11
CA TYR A 190 -9.13 5.16 -20.93
C TYR A 190 -7.70 5.44 -20.46
N ALA A 191 -6.70 5.00 -21.23
CA ALA A 191 -5.30 5.11 -20.85
C ALA A 191 -4.83 6.56 -20.72
N ALA A 192 -5.30 7.45 -21.59
CA ALA A 192 -4.95 8.87 -21.55
C ALA A 192 -5.69 9.66 -20.46
N GLY A 193 -6.58 9.03 -19.69
CA GLY A 193 -7.34 9.70 -18.65
C GLY A 193 -8.23 10.84 -19.17
N TRP A 194 -8.25 11.95 -18.43
CA TRP A 194 -9.04 13.15 -18.75
C TRP A 194 -8.33 14.13 -19.69
N ALA A 195 -7.55 13.67 -20.64
CA ALA A 195 -6.64 14.42 -21.47
C ALA A 195 -5.30 14.70 -20.75
N GLY A 196 -4.28 14.43 -21.46
CA GLY A 196 -2.90 14.31 -21.08
C GLY A 196 -2.24 15.35 -20.19
N SER A 197 -2.83 16.49 -19.96
CA SER A 197 -2.26 17.55 -19.14
C SER A 197 -2.68 17.50 -17.66
N SER A 198 -3.33 16.43 -17.20
CA SER A 198 -3.75 16.33 -15.80
C SER A 198 -3.57 14.93 -15.24
N ALA A 199 -3.25 14.85 -13.94
CA ALA A 199 -3.09 13.60 -13.22
C ALA A 199 -3.90 13.61 -11.94
N ALA A 200 -4.40 12.46 -11.51
CA ALA A 200 -5.11 12.34 -10.25
C ALA A 200 -4.23 12.79 -9.08
N SER A 201 -4.79 13.57 -8.18
CA SER A 201 -4.10 14.08 -6.99
C SER A 201 -3.99 12.97 -5.94
N ILE A 202 -2.99 12.11 -6.12
CA ILE A 202 -2.75 10.92 -5.29
C ILE A 202 -1.34 10.93 -4.73
N ALA A 203 -1.22 10.65 -3.43
CA ALA A 203 0.04 10.31 -2.79
C ALA A 203 -0.14 9.08 -1.89
N LEU A 204 0.87 8.23 -1.83
CA LEU A 204 0.84 6.99 -1.06
C LEU A 204 1.47 7.25 0.31
N LYS A 205 0.81 6.85 1.36
CA LYS A 205 1.42 6.79 2.68
C LYS A 205 2.22 5.51 2.80
N THR A 206 3.51 5.65 3.09
CA THR A 206 4.43 4.53 3.23
C THR A 206 4.79 4.32 4.70
N PHE A 207 5.30 3.15 4.99
CA PHE A 207 5.94 2.84 6.27
C PHE A 207 7.12 1.88 6.02
N ASP A 208 7.98 1.74 7.01
CA ASP A 208 9.07 0.76 6.97
C ASP A 208 8.47 -0.65 7.06
N PRO A 209 8.66 -1.53 6.05
CA PRO A 209 8.17 -2.90 6.08
C PRO A 209 8.58 -3.67 7.32
N ALA A 210 9.77 -3.40 7.85
CA ALA A 210 10.25 -4.02 9.08
C ALA A 210 9.38 -3.64 10.30
N ALA A 211 8.71 -2.48 10.30
CA ALA A 211 7.88 -2.04 11.42
C ALA A 211 6.61 -2.88 11.62
N ILE A 212 6.15 -3.59 10.60
CA ILE A 212 4.96 -4.48 10.70
C ILE A 212 5.30 -5.96 10.50
N GLY A 213 6.59 -6.30 10.50
CA GLY A 213 7.02 -7.69 10.28
C GLY A 213 6.71 -8.23 8.89
N LEU A 214 6.45 -7.36 7.89
CA LEU A 214 6.35 -7.73 6.47
C LEU A 214 7.73 -7.80 5.81
N GLY A 215 8.79 -7.30 6.47
CA GLY A 215 10.14 -7.57 6.04
C GLY A 215 10.38 -9.07 6.15
N GLU A 216 10.74 -9.73 5.07
CA GLU A 216 11.49 -10.99 5.16
C GLU A 216 12.89 -10.67 5.73
N ASP A 217 12.93 -9.95 6.85
CA ASP A 217 14.16 -9.84 7.62
C ASP A 217 14.48 -11.25 8.06
N GLU A 218 15.67 -11.67 7.68
CA GLU A 218 16.29 -12.95 7.94
C GLU A 218 15.72 -13.58 9.22
N LEU A 219 14.71 -14.44 9.06
CA LEU A 219 14.29 -15.29 10.16
C LEU A 219 15.54 -16.07 10.55
N ILE A 220 16.15 -15.69 11.65
CA ILE A 220 17.27 -16.44 12.18
C ILE A 220 16.75 -17.83 12.50
N GLU A 221 17.46 -18.84 12.03
CA GLU A 221 17.09 -20.20 12.39
C GLU A 221 17.06 -20.35 13.91
N GLY A 222 15.92 -20.74 14.43
CA GLY A 222 15.71 -21.01 15.84
C GLY A 222 15.06 -22.37 16.06
N SER A 223 15.27 -22.91 17.22
CA SER A 223 14.64 -24.16 17.64
C SER A 223 14.22 -24.13 19.11
N ALA A 224 13.30 -25.00 19.47
CA ALA A 224 12.86 -25.17 20.83
C ALA A 224 12.87 -26.63 21.24
N PHE A 225 13.46 -26.94 22.38
CA PHE A 225 13.52 -28.32 22.89
C PHE A 225 13.46 -28.37 24.43
N PRO A 226 12.85 -29.44 25.00
CA PRO A 226 12.14 -30.49 24.28
C PRO A 226 10.85 -29.96 23.63
N ASN A 227 10.49 -30.49 22.48
CA ASN A 227 9.22 -30.23 21.83
C ASN A 227 8.60 -31.57 21.38
N PRO A 228 7.52 -32.06 22.01
CA PRO A 228 6.67 -31.40 23.03
C PRO A 228 7.36 -31.18 24.39
N ALA A 229 7.03 -30.02 24.99
CA ALA A 229 7.50 -29.61 26.32
C ALA A 229 6.46 -29.89 27.41
N THR A 230 6.91 -30.00 28.67
CA THR A 230 6.05 -29.95 29.84
C THR A 230 6.12 -28.56 30.49
N ASP A 231 6.86 -28.36 31.56
CA ASP A 231 6.89 -27.09 32.30
C ASP A 231 7.99 -26.13 31.81
N LYS A 232 8.91 -26.62 31.00
CA LYS A 232 10.05 -25.84 30.52
C LYS A 232 10.43 -26.19 29.08
N VAL A 233 10.81 -25.17 28.31
CA VAL A 233 11.40 -25.32 27.01
C VAL A 233 12.64 -24.44 26.89
N THR A 234 13.70 -24.94 26.25
CA THR A 234 14.88 -24.15 25.91
C THR A 234 14.76 -23.70 24.47
N VAL A 235 14.78 -22.40 24.24
CA VAL A 235 14.90 -21.82 22.89
C VAL A 235 16.38 -21.69 22.55
N SER A 236 16.73 -21.99 21.28
CA SER A 236 18.08 -21.89 20.76
C SER A 236 18.08 -21.10 19.45
N ILE A 237 18.87 -20.03 19.41
CA ILE A 237 18.96 -19.08 18.30
C ILE A 237 20.43 -18.66 18.21
N ASP A 238 21.00 -18.54 17.01
CA ASP A 238 22.41 -18.12 16.86
C ASP A 238 22.59 -16.61 17.13
N ALA A 239 22.32 -16.22 18.37
CA ALA A 239 22.45 -14.85 18.86
C ALA A 239 22.69 -14.81 20.37
N ASN A 240 23.22 -13.69 20.87
CA ASN A 240 23.42 -13.45 22.30
C ASN A 240 22.86 -12.08 22.68
N GLY A 241 22.43 -11.93 23.91
CA GLY A 241 21.94 -10.66 24.44
C GLY A 241 20.48 -10.69 24.85
N VAL A 242 19.91 -9.51 25.04
CA VAL A 242 18.51 -9.36 25.44
C VAL A 242 17.62 -9.51 24.19
N ALA A 243 16.51 -10.21 24.34
CA ALA A 243 15.51 -10.38 23.31
C ALA A 243 14.09 -10.29 23.92
N SER A 244 13.12 -9.89 23.15
CA SER A 244 11.71 -9.97 23.51
C SER A 244 11.15 -11.33 23.11
N LEU A 245 10.39 -11.98 24.00
CA LEU A 245 9.65 -13.20 23.72
C LEU A 245 8.17 -12.91 23.76
N GLN A 246 7.47 -13.22 22.69
CA GLN A 246 6.00 -13.27 22.64
C GLN A 246 5.56 -14.70 22.34
N VAL A 247 4.59 -15.18 23.10
CA VAL A 247 3.97 -16.50 22.92
C VAL A 247 2.49 -16.31 22.67
N VAL A 248 1.99 -16.85 21.57
CA VAL A 248 0.58 -16.78 21.21
C VAL A 248 0.00 -18.17 21.01
N ASP A 249 -1.27 -18.36 21.32
CA ASP A 249 -1.98 -19.58 21.00
C ASP A 249 -2.45 -19.58 19.52
N LEU A 250 -3.03 -20.70 19.06
CA LEU A 250 -3.51 -20.84 17.66
C LEU A 250 -4.67 -19.89 17.31
N THR A 251 -5.26 -19.20 18.29
CA THR A 251 -6.29 -18.20 18.03
C THR A 251 -5.72 -16.78 17.91
N GLY A 252 -4.39 -16.64 18.06
CA GLY A 252 -3.69 -15.35 18.05
C GLY A 252 -3.71 -14.61 19.40
N LYS A 253 -4.27 -15.24 20.45
CA LYS A 253 -4.27 -14.65 21.80
C LYS A 253 -2.88 -14.74 22.42
N VAL A 254 -2.37 -13.61 22.94
CA VAL A 254 -1.10 -13.57 23.64
C VAL A 254 -1.24 -14.32 24.98
N ALA A 255 -0.47 -15.40 25.12
CA ALA A 255 -0.38 -16.22 26.32
C ALA A 255 0.78 -15.79 27.24
N MET A 256 1.87 -15.27 26.65
CA MET A 256 3.03 -14.76 27.39
C MET A 256 3.71 -13.64 26.60
N ASN A 257 4.20 -12.64 27.31
CA ASN A 257 5.08 -11.60 26.75
C ASN A 257 6.13 -11.25 27.81
N SER A 258 7.41 -11.42 27.49
CA SER A 258 8.51 -11.23 28.44
C SER A 258 9.82 -10.88 27.73
N SER A 259 10.75 -10.29 28.46
CA SER A 259 12.14 -10.16 28.04
C SER A 259 12.93 -11.39 28.49
N ILE A 260 13.76 -11.92 27.59
CA ILE A 260 14.66 -13.06 27.87
C ILE A 260 16.10 -12.65 27.58
N THR A 261 17.06 -13.39 28.11
CA THR A 261 18.47 -13.19 27.82
C THR A 261 19.03 -14.48 27.21
N LEU A 262 19.49 -14.37 25.97
CA LEU A 262 20.18 -15.45 25.27
C LEU A 262 21.64 -15.50 25.73
N VAL A 263 22.04 -16.63 26.28
CA VAL A 263 23.42 -16.90 26.71
C VAL A 263 23.92 -18.09 25.93
N ASN A 264 24.99 -17.90 25.17
CA ASN A 264 25.50 -18.87 24.22
C ASN A 264 24.41 -19.40 23.27
N GLY A 265 23.59 -18.47 22.76
CA GLY A 265 22.52 -18.79 21.84
C GLY A 265 21.27 -19.42 22.45
N SER A 266 21.15 -19.49 23.77
CA SER A 266 20.04 -20.23 24.39
C SER A 266 19.41 -19.48 25.57
N ALA A 267 18.10 -19.69 25.77
CA ALA A 267 17.36 -19.24 26.93
C ALA A 267 16.30 -20.28 27.36
N ASP A 268 16.11 -20.39 28.63
CA ASP A 268 15.11 -21.30 29.23
C ASP A 268 13.81 -20.54 29.52
N ILE A 269 12.70 -21.07 29.03
CA ILE A 269 11.36 -20.47 29.14
C ILE A 269 10.50 -21.37 30.03
N ASP A 270 9.95 -20.79 31.11
CA ASP A 270 8.99 -21.46 31.97
C ASP A 270 7.59 -21.42 31.32
N MET A 271 7.03 -22.59 31.04
CA MET A 271 5.71 -22.80 30.45
C MET A 271 4.70 -23.35 31.47
N SER A 272 5.04 -23.44 32.77
CA SER A 272 4.19 -24.07 33.79
C SER A 272 2.81 -23.43 33.93
N SER A 273 2.70 -22.13 33.60
CA SER A 273 1.45 -21.37 33.63
C SER A 273 0.58 -21.53 32.35
N LEU A 274 1.10 -22.17 31.31
CA LEU A 274 0.37 -22.37 30.05
C LEU A 274 -0.43 -23.67 30.11
N GLU A 275 -1.62 -23.65 29.51
CA GLU A 275 -2.44 -24.84 29.31
C GLU A 275 -1.84 -25.75 28.23
N SER A 276 -2.24 -27.04 28.20
CA SER A 276 -1.83 -27.94 27.13
C SER A 276 -2.36 -27.45 25.79
N GLY A 277 -1.48 -27.34 24.78
CA GLY A 277 -1.82 -26.81 23.47
C GLY A 277 -0.61 -26.56 22.57
N VAL A 278 -0.87 -26.00 21.41
CA VAL A 278 0.19 -25.54 20.48
C VAL A 278 0.32 -24.04 20.58
N TYR A 279 1.53 -23.58 20.70
CA TYR A 279 1.87 -22.17 20.84
C TYR A 279 2.89 -21.75 19.76
N VAL A 280 2.78 -20.53 19.28
CA VAL A 280 3.77 -19.89 18.43
C VAL A 280 4.64 -19.00 19.31
N PHE A 281 5.93 -19.26 19.31
CA PHE A 281 6.95 -18.48 19.98
C PHE A 281 7.60 -17.55 18.95
N SER A 282 7.60 -16.26 19.25
CA SER A 282 8.30 -15.24 18.47
C SER A 282 9.36 -14.59 19.36
N VAL A 283 10.62 -14.73 18.99
CA VAL A 283 11.76 -14.11 19.69
C VAL A 283 12.34 -13.03 18.79
N THR A 284 12.36 -11.79 19.28
CA THR A 284 12.88 -10.62 18.55
C THR A 284 14.09 -10.06 19.27
N LEU A 285 15.22 -9.95 18.59
CA LEU A 285 16.46 -9.39 19.08
C LEU A 285 16.41 -7.84 19.08
N GLU A 286 17.33 -7.20 19.83
CA GLU A 286 17.43 -5.73 19.86
C GLU A 286 17.77 -5.10 18.48
N ASN A 287 18.38 -5.85 17.57
CA ASN A 287 18.68 -5.40 16.22
C ASN A 287 17.52 -5.57 15.22
N GLY A 288 16.34 -6.03 15.69
CA GLY A 288 15.15 -6.27 14.88
C GLY A 288 15.04 -7.69 14.29
N GLN A 289 16.11 -8.46 14.24
CA GLN A 289 16.04 -9.84 13.75
C GLN A 289 15.11 -10.70 14.61
N ALA A 290 14.36 -11.59 14.01
CA ALA A 290 13.38 -12.42 14.71
C ALA A 290 13.56 -13.91 14.40
N SER A 291 13.11 -14.75 15.30
CA SER A 291 12.96 -16.20 15.09
C SER A 291 11.57 -16.62 15.54
N GLN A 292 10.95 -17.50 14.74
CA GLN A 292 9.59 -17.99 15.05
C GLN A 292 9.54 -19.51 14.93
N PHE A 293 8.91 -20.16 15.89
CA PHE A 293 8.76 -21.62 15.92
C PHE A 293 7.58 -22.08 16.76
N ASN A 294 7.06 -23.25 16.42
CA ASN A 294 5.93 -23.84 17.12
C ASN A 294 6.41 -24.73 18.30
N VAL A 295 5.76 -24.58 19.46
CA VAL A 295 6.00 -25.39 20.66
C VAL A 295 4.70 -26.06 21.08
N VAL A 296 4.77 -27.36 21.35
CA VAL A 296 3.65 -28.15 21.86
C VAL A 296 3.82 -28.29 23.37
N LYS A 297 2.89 -27.76 24.18
CA LYS A 297 2.77 -27.95 25.62
C LYS A 297 1.91 -29.18 25.90
N LYS A 298 2.44 -30.13 26.68
CA LYS A 298 1.71 -31.32 27.19
C LYS A 298 0.96 -31.01 28.47
#